data_5568552088740460355857ff49c35dfe
#
_entry.id   5568552088740460355857ff49c35dfe
#
_cell.length_a   1.000
_cell.length_b   1.000
_cell.length_c   1.000
_cell.angle_alpha   90.00
_cell.angle_beta   90.00
_cell.angle_gamma   90.00
#
_symmetry.space_group_name_H-M   'P 1'
#
loop_
_entity.id
_entity.type
_entity.pdbx_description
1 polymer ?
#
loop_
_entity_poly.entity_id
_entity_poly.type
_entity_poly.pdbx_seq_one_letter_code
_entity_poly.pdbx_strand_id
1 'polypeptide(L)'
;MPSDTRRDSFLKAVEARKHSMYRVALMMLRHPADAEDAVSDAVEITWRRLHSIRDLEALPAYLMRSTINACHAVLRKRRRETAMDALEQYLPPVQEETPVWMYLGNLKERYR
;
A
#
# COMPACT_ATOMS: atom_id res chain seq x y z
N MET A 1 -13.99 13.74 15.65
CA MET A 1 -13.49 12.60 16.44
C MET A 1 -14.48 11.46 16.41
N PRO A 2 -14.03 10.21 16.26
CA PRO A 2 -14.94 9.09 16.38
C PRO A 2 -15.49 8.99 17.81
N SER A 3 -16.73 8.50 17.92
CA SER A 3 -17.33 8.24 19.23
C SER A 3 -16.55 7.15 19.98
N ASP A 4 -16.69 7.10 21.31
CA ASP A 4 -16.03 6.07 22.11
C ASP A 4 -16.37 4.65 21.65
N THR A 5 -17.62 4.41 21.24
CA THR A 5 -18.07 3.12 20.71
C THR A 5 -17.34 2.76 19.41
N ARG A 6 -17.19 3.70 18.50
CA ARG A 6 -16.46 3.49 17.24
C ARG A 6 -14.99 3.22 17.50
N ARG A 7 -14.40 3.98 18.38
CA ARG A 7 -13.00 3.82 18.79
C ARG A 7 -12.77 2.44 19.39
N ASP A 8 -13.63 2.02 20.31
CA ASP A 8 -13.53 0.70 20.96
C ASP A 8 -13.67 -0.43 19.95
N SER A 9 -14.62 -0.33 19.04
CA SER A 9 -14.81 -1.30 17.98
C SER A 9 -13.59 -1.39 17.05
N PHE A 10 -13.00 -0.24 16.73
CA PHE A 10 -11.80 -0.16 15.92
C PHE A 10 -10.62 -0.84 16.63
N LEU A 11 -10.39 -0.52 17.91
CA LEU A 11 -9.29 -1.10 18.66
C LEU A 11 -9.43 -2.62 18.81
N LYS A 12 -10.65 -3.10 19.04
CA LYS A 12 -10.94 -4.53 19.10
C LYS A 12 -10.67 -5.23 17.75
N ALA A 13 -11.09 -4.61 16.66
CA ALA A 13 -10.89 -5.15 15.32
C ALA A 13 -9.40 -5.23 14.99
N VAL A 14 -8.62 -4.20 15.28
CA VAL A 14 -7.17 -4.18 15.06
C VAL A 14 -6.52 -5.28 15.89
N GLU A 15 -6.84 -5.37 17.17
CA GLU A 15 -6.25 -6.37 18.06
C GLU A 15 -6.57 -7.80 17.59
N ALA A 16 -7.79 -8.01 17.11
CA ALA A 16 -8.22 -9.33 16.64
C ALA A 16 -7.59 -9.72 15.31
N ARG A 17 -7.25 -8.75 14.45
CA ARG A 17 -6.84 -9.01 13.06
C ARG A 17 -5.40 -8.67 12.72
N LYS A 18 -4.68 -7.98 13.59
CA LYS A 18 -3.31 -7.52 13.28
C LYS A 18 -2.37 -8.64 12.85
N HIS A 19 -2.45 -9.81 13.47
CA HIS A 19 -1.60 -10.94 13.12
C HIS A 19 -1.95 -11.52 11.75
N SER A 20 -3.24 -11.64 11.45
CA SER A 20 -3.71 -12.09 10.13
C SER A 20 -3.32 -11.11 9.04
N MET A 21 -3.46 -9.81 9.31
CA MET A 21 -3.04 -8.75 8.39
C MET A 21 -1.54 -8.84 8.09
N TYR A 22 -0.73 -9.00 9.12
CA TYR A 22 0.72 -9.13 8.98
C TYR A 22 1.09 -10.38 8.18
N ARG A 23 0.46 -11.52 8.47
CA ARG A 23 0.71 -12.76 7.72
C ARG A 23 0.41 -12.62 6.24
N VAL A 24 -0.72 -12.02 5.90
CA VAL A 24 -1.10 -11.78 4.50
C VAL A 24 -0.10 -10.85 3.84
N ALA A 25 0.25 -9.74 4.51
CA ALA A 25 1.22 -8.80 4.00
C ALA A 25 2.60 -9.44 3.79
N LEU A 26 3.03 -10.27 4.74
CA LEU A 26 4.31 -10.97 4.65
C LEU A 26 4.32 -11.98 3.49
N MET A 27 3.21 -12.71 3.29
CA MET A 27 3.07 -13.61 2.15
C MET A 27 3.14 -12.89 0.81
N MET A 28 2.52 -11.71 0.72
CA MET A 28 2.50 -10.92 -0.52
C MET A 28 3.82 -10.22 -0.79
N LEU A 29 4.42 -9.63 0.23
CA LEU A 29 5.59 -8.77 0.07
C LEU A 29 6.92 -9.46 0.33
N ARG A 30 6.92 -10.55 1.10
CA ARG A 30 8.09 -11.35 1.46
C ARG A 30 9.22 -10.52 2.07
N HIS A 31 8.87 -9.43 2.74
CA HIS A 31 9.80 -8.53 3.40
C HIS A 31 9.16 -8.00 4.68
N PRO A 32 9.71 -8.34 5.86
CA PRO A 32 9.06 -7.99 7.13
C PRO A 32 8.83 -6.50 7.32
N ALA A 33 9.79 -5.65 6.98
CA ALA A 33 9.64 -4.21 7.14
C ALA A 33 8.51 -3.65 6.26
N ASP A 34 8.43 -4.09 5.00
CA ASP A 34 7.37 -3.67 4.09
C ASP A 34 6.01 -4.19 4.55
N ALA A 35 5.96 -5.41 5.10
CA ALA A 35 4.73 -5.98 5.65
C ALA A 35 4.23 -5.18 6.85
N GLU A 36 5.11 -4.79 7.75
CA GLU A 36 4.77 -3.94 8.90
C GLU A 36 4.25 -2.58 8.43
N ASP A 37 4.88 -1.98 7.45
CA ASP A 37 4.46 -0.70 6.87
C ASP A 37 3.07 -0.81 6.24
N ALA A 38 2.80 -1.88 5.51
CA ALA A 38 1.50 -2.10 4.88
C ALA A 38 0.38 -2.25 5.93
N VAL A 39 0.64 -2.97 7.01
CA VAL A 39 -0.31 -3.11 8.11
C VAL A 39 -0.54 -1.76 8.79
N SER A 40 0.53 -1.01 9.07
CA SER A 40 0.43 0.33 9.67
C SER A 40 -0.38 1.27 8.80
N ASP A 41 -0.16 1.26 7.49
CA ASP A 41 -0.92 2.06 6.53
C ASP A 41 -2.40 1.69 6.55
N ALA A 42 -2.71 0.40 6.58
CA ALA A 42 -4.10 -0.09 6.62
C ALA A 42 -4.82 0.38 7.89
N VAL A 43 -4.15 0.30 9.03
CA VAL A 43 -4.69 0.75 10.32
C VAL A 43 -4.94 2.26 10.28
N GLU A 44 -4.00 3.03 9.77
CA GLU A 44 -4.12 4.49 9.67
C GLU A 44 -5.25 4.90 8.74
N ILE A 45 -5.36 4.29 7.57
CA ILE A 45 -6.43 4.57 6.60
C ILE A 45 -7.79 4.27 7.21
N THR A 46 -7.92 3.15 7.89
CA THR A 46 -9.18 2.76 8.54
C THR A 46 -9.55 3.74 9.65
N TRP A 47 -8.57 4.16 10.44
CA TRP A 47 -8.77 5.16 11.48
C TRP A 47 -9.29 6.48 10.91
N ARG A 48 -8.69 6.97 9.84
CA ARG A 48 -9.09 8.22 9.19
C ARG A 48 -10.51 8.17 8.63
N ARG A 49 -10.96 6.99 8.20
CA ARG A 49 -12.29 6.79 7.61
C ARG A 49 -13.31 6.24 8.59
N LEU A 50 -12.95 6.11 9.84
CA LEU A 50 -13.77 5.45 10.85
C LEU A 50 -15.15 6.10 10.99
N HIS A 51 -15.21 7.42 10.93
CA HIS A 51 -16.46 8.18 11.06
C HIS A 51 -17.44 7.93 9.89
N SER A 52 -16.94 7.50 8.74
CA SER A 52 -17.76 7.23 7.56
C SER A 52 -18.18 5.77 7.43
N ILE A 53 -17.63 4.88 8.25
CA ILE A 53 -17.97 3.46 8.24
C ILE A 53 -19.26 3.26 9.03
N ARG A 54 -20.31 2.83 8.32
CA ARG A 54 -21.65 2.66 8.92
C ARG A 54 -21.76 1.38 9.74
N ASP A 55 -21.21 0.29 9.21
CA ASP A 55 -21.28 -1.02 9.85
C ASP A 55 -19.95 -1.33 10.55
N LEU A 56 -19.95 -1.17 11.87
CA LEU A 56 -18.74 -1.42 12.67
C LEU A 56 -18.35 -2.90 12.70
N GLU A 57 -19.29 -3.81 12.43
CA GLU A 57 -18.99 -5.24 12.31
C GLU A 57 -18.18 -5.55 11.06
N ALA A 58 -18.20 -4.69 10.07
CA ALA A 58 -17.40 -4.82 8.85
C ALA A 58 -15.94 -4.35 9.02
N LEU A 59 -15.58 -3.77 10.17
CA LEU A 59 -14.23 -3.27 10.41
C LEU A 59 -13.12 -4.31 10.18
N PRO A 60 -13.25 -5.57 10.65
CA PRO A 60 -12.21 -6.56 10.37
C PRO A 60 -12.00 -6.79 8.87
N ALA A 61 -13.07 -6.89 8.10
CA ALA A 61 -12.99 -7.05 6.64
C ALA A 61 -12.38 -5.80 5.98
N TYR A 62 -12.75 -4.62 6.46
CA TYR A 62 -12.20 -3.35 5.96
C TYR A 62 -10.69 -3.27 6.20
N LEU A 63 -10.24 -3.63 7.39
CA LEU A 63 -8.82 -3.66 7.74
C LEU A 63 -8.06 -4.62 6.82
N MET A 64 -8.59 -5.81 6.58
CA MET A 64 -7.94 -6.76 5.70
C MET A 64 -7.88 -6.27 4.26
N ARG A 65 -8.97 -5.71 3.75
CA ARG A 65 -8.99 -5.13 2.40
C ARG A 65 -7.98 -3.99 2.26
N SER A 66 -7.90 -3.12 3.26
CA SER A 66 -6.95 -2.02 3.27
C SER A 66 -5.51 -2.53 3.30
N THR A 67 -5.24 -3.62 4.02
CA THR A 67 -3.94 -4.28 4.04
C THR A 67 -3.56 -4.80 2.66
N ILE A 68 -4.47 -5.51 2.00
CA ILE A 68 -4.24 -6.06 0.66
C ILE A 68 -4.01 -4.93 -0.35
N ASN A 69 -4.79 -3.86 -0.27
CA ASN A 69 -4.62 -2.69 -1.13
C ASN A 69 -3.25 -2.03 -0.92
N ALA A 70 -2.81 -1.91 0.34
CA ALA A 70 -1.48 -1.38 0.65
C ALA A 70 -0.37 -2.27 0.07
N CYS A 71 -0.53 -3.59 0.15
CA CYS A 71 0.42 -4.54 -0.43
C CYS A 71 0.49 -4.41 -1.96
N HIS A 72 -0.67 -4.27 -2.61
CA HIS A 72 -0.71 -4.05 -4.07
C HIS A 72 0.01 -2.76 -4.47
N ALA A 73 -0.12 -1.71 -3.67
CA ALA A 73 0.59 -0.45 -3.92
C ALA A 73 2.12 -0.64 -3.85
N VAL A 74 2.60 -1.38 -2.86
CA VAL A 74 4.03 -1.71 -2.73
C VAL A 74 4.50 -2.54 -3.93
N LEU A 75 3.74 -3.55 -4.33
CA LEU A 75 4.09 -4.41 -5.47
C LEU A 75 4.14 -3.62 -6.78
N ARG A 76 3.20 -2.68 -6.98
CA ARG A 76 3.23 -1.79 -8.15
C ARG A 76 4.48 -0.91 -8.15
N LYS A 77 4.84 -0.37 -6.99
CA LYS A 77 6.05 0.45 -6.85
C LYS A 77 7.30 -0.36 -7.17
N ARG A 78 7.39 -1.59 -6.66
CA ARG A 78 8.53 -2.50 -6.95
C ARG A 78 8.65 -2.79 -8.45
N ARG A 79 7.52 -3.05 -9.11
CA ARG A 79 7.51 -3.30 -10.57
C ARG A 79 7.96 -2.09 -11.36
N ARG A 80 7.55 -0.89 -10.96
CA ARG A 80 8.00 0.36 -11.60
C ARG A 80 9.52 0.56 -11.43
N GLU A 81 10.02 0.32 -10.24
CA GLU A 81 11.46 0.44 -9.95
C GLU A 81 12.26 -0.57 -10.76
N THR A 82 11.80 -1.82 -10.85
CA THR A 82 12.44 -2.86 -11.65
C THR A 82 12.42 -2.50 -13.13
N ALA A 83 11.30 -1.98 -13.64
CA ALA A 83 11.16 -1.55 -15.03
C ALA A 83 12.10 -0.37 -15.33
N MET A 84 12.24 0.57 -14.40
CA MET A 84 13.15 1.71 -14.55
C MET A 84 14.61 1.25 -14.51
N ASP A 85 14.98 0.34 -13.63
CA ASP A 85 16.32 -0.24 -13.60
C ASP A 85 16.64 -0.98 -14.90
N ALA A 86 15.70 -1.75 -15.42
CA ALA A 86 15.84 -2.43 -16.70
C ALA A 86 16.02 -1.44 -17.84
N LEU A 87 15.25 -0.33 -17.82
CA LEU A 87 15.38 0.74 -18.81
C LEU A 87 16.74 1.42 -18.74
N GLU A 88 17.25 1.67 -17.54
CA GLU A 88 18.58 2.26 -17.35
C GLU A 88 19.67 1.34 -17.88
N GLN A 89 19.52 0.03 -17.74
CA GLN A 89 20.48 -0.94 -18.27
C GLN A 89 20.45 -1.04 -19.80
N TYR A 90 19.29 -0.82 -20.42
CA TYR A 90 19.12 -0.89 -21.88
C TYR A 90 19.30 0.44 -22.58
N LEU A 91 19.26 1.55 -21.85
CA LEU A 91 19.52 2.86 -22.41
C LEU A 91 21.03 3.00 -22.69
N PRO A 92 21.42 3.42 -23.91
CA PRO A 92 22.81 3.73 -24.18
C PRO A 92 23.27 4.83 -23.23
N PRO A 93 24.59 4.91 -22.93
CA PRO A 93 25.09 5.94 -22.03
C PRO A 93 24.53 7.30 -22.46
N VAL A 94 23.88 7.96 -21.52
CA VAL A 94 23.13 9.21 -21.74
C VAL A 94 24.04 10.23 -22.41
N GLN A 95 23.80 10.47 -23.67
CA GLN A 95 24.24 11.71 -24.26
C GLN A 95 23.41 12.81 -23.61
N GLU A 96 24.08 13.82 -23.11
CA GLU A 96 23.50 14.90 -22.29
C GLU A 96 22.30 15.62 -22.95
N GLU A 97 21.95 15.27 -24.18
CA GLU A 97 20.95 15.94 -24.99
C GLU A 97 19.52 15.43 -24.85
N THR A 98 19.31 14.26 -24.19
CA THR A 98 17.97 13.73 -24.00
C THR A 98 17.63 13.59 -22.52
N PRO A 99 16.80 14.49 -21.98
CA PRO A 99 16.45 14.43 -20.56
C PRO A 99 15.67 13.16 -20.23
N VAL A 100 16.04 12.48 -19.16
CA VAL A 100 15.42 11.23 -18.70
C VAL A 100 13.91 11.39 -18.47
N TRP A 101 13.44 12.60 -18.14
CA TRP A 101 12.02 12.87 -17.93
C TRP A 101 11.16 12.65 -19.19
N MET A 102 11.72 12.74 -20.39
CA MET A 102 10.97 12.47 -21.62
C MET A 102 10.54 10.99 -21.72
N TYR A 103 11.37 10.08 -21.20
CA TYR A 103 11.03 8.65 -21.13
C TYR A 103 10.06 8.36 -19.99
N LEU A 104 10.13 9.10 -18.90
CA LEU A 104 9.22 8.97 -17.76
C LEU A 104 7.80 9.46 -18.06
N GLY A 105 7.65 10.44 -18.96
CA GLY A 105 6.36 10.92 -19.43
C GLY A 105 5.53 9.83 -20.09
N ASN A 106 6.14 9.01 -20.94
CA ASN A 106 5.48 7.91 -21.63
C ASN A 106 5.06 6.79 -20.66
N LEU A 107 5.84 6.54 -19.62
CA LEU A 107 5.51 5.55 -18.59
C LEU A 107 4.32 5.98 -17.73
N LYS A 108 4.20 7.28 -17.41
CA LYS A 108 3.06 7.81 -16.67
C LYS A 108 1.74 7.69 -17.42
N GLU A 109 1.74 7.85 -18.73
CA GLU A 109 0.55 7.71 -19.54
C GLU A 109 0.06 6.25 -19.61
N ARG A 110 0.97 5.28 -19.59
CA ARG A 110 0.64 3.85 -19.59
C ARG A 110 -0.01 3.36 -18.28
N TYR A 111 0.24 4.02 -17.17
CA TYR A 111 -0.19 3.56 -15.83
C TYR A 111 -1.28 4.46 -15.20
N ARG A 112 -1.88 5.32 -15.98
CA ARG A 112 -3.06 6.07 -15.56
C ARG A 112 -4.32 5.20 -15.56
#